data_d693b60244ba2daebb279d5377aa15c4
#
_entry.id   d693b60244ba2daebb279d5377aa15c4
#
_cell.length_a   1.000
_cell.length_b   1.000
_cell.length_c   1.000
_cell.angle_alpha   90.00
_cell.angle_beta   90.00
_cell.angle_gamma   90.00
#
_symmetry.space_group_name_H-M   'P 1'
#
loop_
_entity.id
_entity.type
_entity.pdbx_description
1 polymer ?
#
loop_
_entity_poly.entity_id
_entity_poly.type
_entity_poly.pdbx_seq_one_letter_code
_entity_poly.pdbx_strand_id
1 'polypeptide(L)'
;APVGYDHSSDNTVITLTVSLFGIAKNIPLTGLINCSYRQQGKRECQPDLSYYLGERAQVIPYGTKIVSLNQYPPPDLAIEVGDSSLEDYLNRKKQLYQELQVSEYWVVDVEKVKLLAFSVSQEDTPEITQSRILPELETSLLEEALRRSRTSNQTEVGTWLMQQFQGK
;
A
#
# COMPACT_ATOMS: atom_id res chain seq x y z
N ALA A 1 -14.11 9.91 -12.56
CA ALA A 1 -14.75 8.64 -12.90
C ALA A 1 -15.28 7.97 -11.63
N PRO A 2 -16.39 7.24 -11.71
CA PRO A 2 -16.90 6.53 -10.54
C PRO A 2 -15.95 5.42 -10.10
N VAL A 3 -15.89 5.20 -8.79
CA VAL A 3 -15.08 4.13 -8.20
C VAL A 3 -16.02 2.97 -7.88
N GLY A 4 -15.69 1.78 -8.37
CA GLY A 4 -16.51 0.59 -8.19
C GLY A 4 -16.44 0.02 -6.78
N TYR A 5 -17.42 -0.81 -6.46
CA TYR A 5 -17.52 -1.46 -5.15
C TYR A 5 -16.30 -2.30 -4.84
N ASP A 6 -15.85 -3.12 -5.81
CA ASP A 6 -14.72 -4.04 -5.59
C ASP A 6 -13.43 -3.29 -5.30
N HIS A 7 -13.15 -2.24 -6.06
CA HIS A 7 -12.00 -1.37 -5.84
C HIS A 7 -12.03 -0.77 -4.42
N SER A 8 -13.19 -0.24 -4.03
CA SER A 8 -13.34 0.39 -2.71
C SER A 8 -13.18 -0.62 -1.58
N SER A 9 -13.79 -1.80 -1.73
CA SER A 9 -13.69 -2.87 -0.74
C SER A 9 -12.24 -3.35 -0.60
N ASP A 10 -11.55 -3.55 -1.71
CA ASP A 10 -10.16 -4.02 -1.68
C ASP A 10 -9.23 -3.02 -1.00
N ASN A 11 -9.45 -1.72 -1.21
CA ASN A 11 -8.71 -0.69 -0.47
C ASN A 11 -8.88 -0.89 1.05
N THR A 12 -10.10 -1.15 1.49
CA THR A 12 -10.38 -1.35 2.92
C THR A 12 -9.73 -2.63 3.44
N VAL A 13 -9.79 -3.72 2.68
CA VAL A 13 -9.20 -5.00 3.09
C VAL A 13 -7.67 -4.88 3.22
N ILE A 14 -7.02 -4.21 2.28
CA ILE A 14 -5.58 -3.97 2.36
C ILE A 14 -5.25 -3.12 3.58
N THR A 15 -6.01 -2.04 3.81
CA THR A 15 -5.83 -1.18 4.98
C THR A 15 -5.98 -1.97 6.28
N LEU A 16 -7.00 -2.80 6.35
CA LEU A 16 -7.24 -3.65 7.52
C LEU A 16 -6.07 -4.59 7.77
N THR A 17 -5.58 -5.24 6.72
CA THR A 17 -4.46 -6.18 6.82
C THR A 17 -3.19 -5.51 7.31
N VAL A 18 -2.81 -4.40 6.69
CA VAL A 18 -1.58 -3.69 7.06
C VAL A 18 -1.68 -3.12 8.47
N SER A 19 -2.85 -2.55 8.82
CA SER A 19 -3.05 -1.97 10.16
C SER A 19 -2.99 -3.03 11.25
N LEU A 20 -3.65 -4.16 11.06
CA LEU A 20 -3.62 -5.26 12.03
C LEU A 20 -2.21 -5.84 12.16
N PHE A 21 -1.49 -5.96 11.05
CA PHE A 21 -0.10 -6.41 11.08
C PHE A 21 0.78 -5.46 11.89
N GLY A 22 0.64 -4.16 11.64
CA GLY A 22 1.40 -3.14 12.39
C GLY A 22 1.12 -3.20 13.88
N ILE A 23 -0.16 -3.36 14.26
CA ILE A 23 -0.54 -3.49 15.68
C ILE A 23 0.07 -4.75 16.28
N ALA A 24 -0.06 -5.89 15.60
CA ALA A 24 0.43 -7.17 16.10
C ALA A 24 1.95 -7.20 16.25
N LYS A 25 2.68 -6.54 15.35
CA LYS A 25 4.14 -6.53 15.35
C LYS A 25 4.72 -5.27 16.01
N ASN A 26 3.87 -4.43 16.56
CA ASN A 26 4.26 -3.18 17.21
C ASN A 26 5.11 -2.28 16.29
N ILE A 27 4.67 -2.16 15.05
CA ILE A 27 5.30 -1.28 14.06
C ILE A 27 4.48 0.00 13.98
N PRO A 28 5.05 1.16 14.37
CA PRO A 28 4.33 2.43 14.19
C PRO A 28 4.01 2.65 12.72
N LEU A 29 2.77 3.06 12.44
CA LEU A 29 2.38 3.35 11.07
C LEU A 29 1.32 4.46 11.02
N THR A 30 1.33 5.20 9.92
CA THR A 30 0.26 6.11 9.56
C THR A 30 -0.14 5.78 8.13
N GLY A 31 -1.38 5.33 7.96
CA GLY A 31 -1.95 5.04 6.65
C GLY A 31 -2.75 6.22 6.13
N LEU A 32 -2.63 6.49 4.84
CA LEU A 32 -3.25 7.62 4.18
C LEU A 32 -4.01 7.12 2.94
N ILE A 33 -5.25 7.57 2.81
CA ILE A 33 -6.10 7.21 1.68
C ILE A 33 -6.16 8.41 0.73
N ASN A 34 -5.77 8.20 -0.52
CA ASN A 34 -5.83 9.23 -1.59
C ASN A 34 -5.05 10.51 -1.22
N CYS A 35 -3.95 10.38 -0.51
CA CYS A 35 -3.12 11.52 -0.17
C CYS A 35 -2.34 12.01 -1.40
N SER A 36 -2.31 13.32 -1.59
CA SER A 36 -1.59 13.94 -2.70
C SER A 36 -0.16 14.29 -2.30
N TYR A 37 0.77 13.95 -3.17
CA TYR A 37 2.20 14.24 -3.02
C TYR A 37 2.69 15.06 -4.21
N ARG A 38 3.55 16.03 -3.94
CA ARG A 38 4.09 16.89 -4.99
C ARG A 38 5.58 17.11 -4.77
N GLN A 39 6.35 16.97 -5.84
CA GLN A 39 7.75 17.36 -5.85
C GLN A 39 7.94 18.46 -6.89
N GLN A 40 8.56 19.56 -6.48
CA GLN A 40 8.76 20.72 -7.35
C GLN A 40 9.54 20.32 -8.62
N GLY A 41 9.04 20.74 -9.78
CA GLY A 41 9.63 20.38 -11.07
C GLY A 41 9.35 18.96 -11.53
N LYS A 42 8.59 18.19 -10.75
CA LYS A 42 8.18 16.83 -11.07
C LYS A 42 6.67 16.69 -10.97
N ARG A 43 6.21 15.45 -11.10
CA ARG A 43 4.78 15.17 -11.11
C ARG A 43 4.19 15.15 -9.71
N GLU A 44 2.91 15.41 -9.66
CA GLU A 44 2.04 15.12 -8.53
C GLU A 44 1.58 13.67 -8.62
N CYS A 45 1.41 13.01 -7.48
CA CYS A 45 0.80 11.69 -7.45
C CYS A 45 -0.17 11.58 -6.28
N GLN A 46 -1.11 10.66 -6.42
CA GLN A 46 -2.16 10.43 -5.43
C GLN A 46 -2.43 8.92 -5.37
N PRO A 47 -1.55 8.16 -4.69
CA PRO A 47 -1.78 6.73 -4.59
C PRO A 47 -3.07 6.42 -3.84
N ASP A 48 -3.72 5.32 -4.17
CA ASP A 48 -4.92 4.88 -3.46
C ASP A 48 -4.65 4.76 -1.97
N LEU A 49 -3.52 4.16 -1.61
CA LEU A 49 -3.07 4.03 -0.23
C LEU A 49 -1.58 4.36 -0.15
N SER A 50 -1.17 4.96 0.97
CA SER A 50 0.25 5.14 1.26
C SER A 50 0.47 5.07 2.77
N TYR A 51 1.69 4.69 3.17
CA TYR A 51 2.02 4.49 4.58
C TYR A 51 3.37 5.09 4.90
N TYR A 52 3.41 5.79 6.03
CA TYR A 52 4.66 6.14 6.70
C TYR A 52 4.87 5.17 7.86
N LEU A 53 6.07 4.63 8.00
CA LEU A 53 6.36 3.56 8.94
C LEU A 53 7.49 3.94 9.89
N GLY A 54 7.47 3.34 11.10
CA GLY A 54 8.53 3.50 12.08
C GLY A 54 8.68 4.93 12.55
N GLU A 55 9.87 5.45 12.52
CA GLU A 55 10.18 6.82 12.96
C GLU A 55 9.48 7.87 12.09
N ARG A 56 9.09 7.52 10.87
CA ARG A 56 8.43 8.45 9.95
C ARG A 56 6.91 8.48 10.12
N ALA A 57 6.34 7.64 10.99
CA ALA A 57 4.89 7.51 11.11
C ALA A 57 4.19 8.84 11.44
N GLN A 58 4.88 9.77 12.09
CA GLN A 58 4.31 11.07 12.46
C GLN A 58 5.04 12.25 11.83
N VAL A 59 5.74 12.02 10.72
CA VAL A 59 6.57 13.07 10.10
C VAL A 59 5.76 14.17 9.43
N ILE A 60 4.54 13.85 8.98
CA ILE A 60 3.68 14.82 8.30
C ILE A 60 2.74 15.45 9.32
N PRO A 61 2.78 16.77 9.53
CA PRO A 61 1.89 17.40 10.51
C PRO A 61 0.45 17.46 9.99
N TYR A 62 -0.51 17.33 10.91
CA TYR A 62 -1.92 17.58 10.58
C TYR A 62 -2.07 19.02 10.10
N GLY A 63 -3.00 19.21 9.17
CA GLY A 63 -3.19 20.50 8.50
C GLY A 63 -2.47 20.58 7.16
N THR A 64 -1.52 19.67 6.89
CA THR A 64 -0.87 19.57 5.60
C THR A 64 -1.91 19.17 4.55
N LYS A 65 -1.93 19.87 3.41
CA LYS A 65 -2.84 19.54 2.30
C LYS A 65 -2.15 18.66 1.29
N ILE A 66 -1.33 19.24 0.43
CA ILE A 66 -0.49 18.46 -0.48
C ILE A 66 0.86 18.27 0.20
N VAL A 67 1.30 17.02 0.30
CA VAL A 67 2.59 16.72 0.94
C VAL A 67 3.71 17.12 -0.03
N SER A 68 4.53 18.08 0.37
CA SER A 68 5.67 18.53 -0.42
C SER A 68 6.85 17.59 -0.19
N LEU A 69 7.27 16.90 -1.24
CA LEU A 69 8.43 16.02 -1.18
C LEU A 69 9.76 16.79 -1.29
N ASN A 70 9.69 18.11 -1.43
CA ASN A 70 10.87 18.98 -1.23
C ASN A 70 11.12 19.24 0.25
N GLN A 71 10.09 19.09 1.08
CA GLN A 71 10.14 19.39 2.51
C GLN A 71 10.12 18.12 3.37
N TYR A 72 9.39 17.09 2.95
CA TYR A 72 9.17 15.86 3.71
C TYR A 72 9.64 14.64 2.92
N PRO A 73 9.99 13.55 3.60
CA PRO A 73 10.33 12.32 2.88
C PRO A 73 9.11 11.74 2.17
N PRO A 74 9.32 10.92 1.13
CA PRO A 74 8.21 10.18 0.52
C PRO A 74 7.68 9.13 1.49
N PRO A 75 6.46 8.62 1.26
CA PRO A 75 5.96 7.51 2.08
C PRO A 75 6.84 6.27 1.86
N ASP A 76 6.88 5.41 2.87
CA ASP A 76 7.62 4.16 2.78
C ASP A 76 6.97 3.18 1.81
N LEU A 77 5.64 3.22 1.73
CA LEU A 77 4.85 2.30 0.91
C LEU A 77 3.80 3.09 0.14
N ALA A 78 3.74 2.85 -1.17
CA ALA A 78 2.65 3.33 -2.02
C ALA A 78 1.93 2.13 -2.63
N ILE A 79 0.60 2.16 -2.62
CA ILE A 79 -0.24 1.07 -3.11
C ILE A 79 -1.26 1.64 -4.10
N GLU A 80 -1.33 0.99 -5.26
CA GLU A 80 -2.36 1.28 -6.25
C GLU A 80 -3.25 0.07 -6.42
N VAL A 81 -4.54 0.30 -6.53
CA VAL A 81 -5.55 -0.76 -6.71
C VAL A 81 -6.17 -0.59 -8.08
N GLY A 82 -5.98 -1.58 -8.95
CA GLY A 82 -6.46 -1.54 -10.32
C GLY A 82 -7.51 -2.60 -10.59
N ASP A 83 -8.60 -2.22 -11.26
CA ASP A 83 -9.70 -3.10 -11.59
C ASP A 83 -9.85 -3.37 -13.08
N SER A 84 -8.84 -3.01 -13.86
CA SER A 84 -8.80 -3.25 -15.30
C SER A 84 -7.35 -3.55 -15.73
N SER A 85 -6.90 -3.05 -16.87
CA SER A 85 -5.52 -3.28 -17.32
C SER A 85 -4.51 -2.74 -16.34
N LEU A 86 -3.51 -3.55 -16.00
CA LEU A 86 -2.42 -3.17 -15.10
C LEU A 86 -1.20 -2.58 -15.81
N GLU A 87 -1.25 -2.43 -17.13
CA GLU A 87 -0.09 -1.99 -17.89
C GLU A 87 0.47 -0.67 -17.38
N ASP A 88 -0.39 0.32 -17.15
CA ASP A 88 0.01 1.63 -16.64
C ASP A 88 0.61 1.54 -15.24
N TYR A 89 0.02 0.72 -14.37
CA TYR A 89 0.50 0.54 -13.00
C TYR A 89 1.87 -0.15 -12.94
N LEU A 90 2.13 -1.07 -13.87
CA LEU A 90 3.37 -1.86 -13.88
C LEU A 90 4.49 -1.18 -14.66
N ASN A 91 4.20 -0.11 -15.39
CA ASN A 91 5.20 0.62 -16.18
C ASN A 91 5.30 2.07 -15.71
N ARG A 92 4.42 2.95 -16.16
CA ARG A 92 4.51 4.38 -15.90
C ARG A 92 4.43 4.72 -14.41
N LYS A 93 3.47 4.15 -13.68
CA LYS A 93 3.32 4.42 -12.25
C LYS A 93 4.46 3.83 -11.44
N LYS A 94 4.92 2.63 -11.78
CA LYS A 94 6.07 2.03 -11.11
C LYS A 94 7.31 2.92 -11.26
N GLN A 95 7.54 3.45 -12.45
CA GLN A 95 8.64 4.39 -12.69
C GLN A 95 8.47 5.68 -11.88
N LEU A 96 7.25 6.21 -11.80
CA LEU A 96 6.96 7.40 -11.01
C LEU A 96 7.33 7.18 -9.54
N TYR A 97 6.91 6.08 -8.95
CA TYR A 97 7.22 5.79 -7.54
C TYR A 97 8.70 5.50 -7.32
N GLN A 98 9.39 4.97 -8.33
CA GLN A 98 10.84 4.84 -8.30
C GLN A 98 11.50 6.22 -8.25
N GLU A 99 11.08 7.14 -9.10
CA GLU A 99 11.61 8.52 -9.12
C GLU A 99 11.36 9.24 -7.81
N LEU A 100 10.21 8.99 -7.17
CA LEU A 100 9.87 9.59 -5.89
C LEU A 100 10.55 8.90 -4.71
N GLN A 101 11.20 7.76 -4.95
CA GLN A 101 11.99 7.03 -3.95
C GLN A 101 11.17 6.47 -2.78
N VAL A 102 9.94 6.00 -3.06
CA VAL A 102 9.25 5.17 -2.08
C VAL A 102 10.02 3.86 -1.90
N SER A 103 9.94 3.26 -0.71
CA SER A 103 10.69 2.03 -0.44
C SER A 103 10.07 0.80 -1.08
N GLU A 104 8.73 0.72 -1.10
CA GLU A 104 8.00 -0.37 -1.75
C GLU A 104 6.79 0.18 -2.49
N TYR A 105 6.49 -0.48 -3.60
CA TYR A 105 5.33 -0.17 -4.41
C TYR A 105 4.53 -1.45 -4.62
N TRP A 106 3.24 -1.43 -4.27
CA TRP A 106 2.34 -2.57 -4.43
C TRP A 106 1.25 -2.24 -5.44
N VAL A 107 0.92 -3.21 -6.27
CA VAL A 107 -0.21 -3.13 -7.21
C VAL A 107 -1.17 -4.26 -6.91
N VAL A 108 -2.43 -3.92 -6.62
CA VAL A 108 -3.48 -4.90 -6.38
C VAL A 108 -4.28 -5.07 -7.66
N ASP A 109 -4.33 -6.29 -8.16
CA ASP A 109 -5.17 -6.66 -9.30
C ASP A 109 -6.50 -7.17 -8.76
N VAL A 110 -7.51 -6.32 -8.81
CA VAL A 110 -8.84 -6.60 -8.26
C VAL A 110 -9.48 -7.79 -8.96
N GLU A 111 -9.35 -7.84 -10.29
CA GLU A 111 -9.99 -8.88 -11.10
C GLU A 111 -9.40 -10.26 -10.84
N LYS A 112 -8.07 -10.36 -10.80
CA LYS A 112 -7.37 -11.63 -10.60
C LYS A 112 -7.12 -11.97 -9.14
N VAL A 113 -7.43 -11.07 -8.23
CA VAL A 113 -7.17 -11.23 -6.79
C VAL A 113 -5.70 -11.51 -6.53
N LYS A 114 -4.84 -10.67 -7.11
CA LYS A 114 -3.39 -10.78 -6.99
C LYS A 114 -2.80 -9.49 -6.47
N LEU A 115 -1.68 -9.62 -5.77
CA LEU A 115 -0.92 -8.47 -5.30
C LEU A 115 0.53 -8.63 -5.76
N LEU A 116 0.99 -7.64 -6.53
CA LEU A 116 2.37 -7.58 -7.01
C LEU A 116 3.11 -6.54 -6.18
N ALA A 117 4.16 -6.95 -5.51
CA ALA A 117 4.97 -6.07 -4.67
C ALA A 117 6.36 -5.91 -5.29
N PHE A 118 6.86 -4.68 -5.23
CA PHE A 118 8.18 -4.33 -5.76
C PHE A 118 8.99 -3.62 -4.68
N SER A 119 10.22 -4.07 -4.48
CA SER A 119 11.20 -3.33 -3.69
C SER A 119 11.80 -2.26 -4.59
N VAL A 120 11.79 -1.02 -4.13
CA VAL A 120 12.15 0.12 -4.99
C VAL A 120 13.50 0.68 -4.58
N SER A 121 14.40 0.82 -5.56
CA SER A 121 15.66 1.51 -5.39
C SER A 121 15.91 2.40 -6.61
N GLN A 122 16.96 3.21 -6.58
CA GLN A 122 17.31 4.05 -7.72
C GLN A 122 17.72 3.22 -8.94
N GLU A 123 18.21 2.01 -8.71
CA GLU A 123 18.77 1.18 -9.78
C GLU A 123 17.78 0.19 -10.35
N ASP A 124 16.92 -0.41 -9.50
CA ASP A 124 15.98 -1.41 -9.96
C ASP A 124 14.73 -1.46 -9.10
N THR A 125 13.75 -2.23 -9.58
CA THR A 125 12.47 -2.43 -8.90
C THR A 125 12.10 -3.91 -8.96
N PRO A 126 12.89 -4.80 -8.30
CA PRO A 126 12.60 -6.23 -8.39
C PRO A 126 11.28 -6.56 -7.72
N GLU A 127 10.57 -7.52 -8.30
CA GLU A 127 9.37 -8.05 -7.68
C GLU A 127 9.75 -8.90 -6.48
N ILE A 128 9.01 -8.74 -5.38
CA ILE A 128 9.21 -9.49 -4.16
C ILE A 128 7.89 -10.15 -3.76
N THR A 129 7.98 -11.26 -3.02
CA THR A 129 6.81 -11.96 -2.49
C THR A 129 6.64 -11.76 -0.99
N GLN A 130 7.58 -11.09 -0.37
CA GLN A 130 7.54 -10.77 1.05
C GLN A 130 8.03 -9.35 1.23
N SER A 131 7.28 -8.54 1.97
CA SER A 131 7.65 -7.15 2.23
C SER A 131 8.95 -7.08 3.01
N ARG A 132 9.78 -6.10 2.67
CA ARG A 132 11.02 -5.79 3.39
C ARG A 132 10.82 -4.70 4.43
N ILE A 133 9.80 -3.86 4.25
CA ILE A 133 9.50 -2.75 5.16
C ILE A 133 8.44 -3.12 6.21
N LEU A 134 7.65 -4.14 5.94
CA LEU A 134 6.75 -4.80 6.89
C LEU A 134 7.24 -6.24 7.01
N PRO A 135 8.28 -6.48 7.83
CA PRO A 135 9.04 -7.73 7.75
C PRO A 135 8.17 -8.97 7.92
N GLU A 136 8.38 -9.92 7.03
CA GLU A 136 7.70 -11.21 6.99
C GLU A 136 6.24 -11.17 6.52
N LEU A 137 5.71 -9.99 6.15
CA LEU A 137 4.38 -9.92 5.55
C LEU A 137 4.45 -10.38 4.10
N GLU A 138 3.80 -11.51 3.81
CA GLU A 138 3.83 -12.12 2.48
C GLU A 138 2.68 -11.63 1.62
N THR A 139 2.94 -11.46 0.32
CA THR A 139 1.89 -11.09 -0.62
C THR A 139 0.77 -12.13 -0.68
N SER A 140 1.10 -13.40 -0.48
CA SER A 140 0.10 -14.48 -0.45
C SER A 140 -0.92 -14.31 0.66
N LEU A 141 -0.52 -13.75 1.80
CA LEU A 141 -1.45 -13.49 2.90
C LEU A 141 -2.44 -12.39 2.54
N LEU A 142 -1.95 -11.34 1.91
CA LEU A 142 -2.81 -10.25 1.42
C LEU A 142 -3.78 -10.75 0.35
N GLU A 143 -3.31 -11.60 -0.56
CA GLU A 143 -4.17 -12.21 -1.57
C GLU A 143 -5.24 -13.10 -0.93
N GLU A 144 -4.89 -13.85 0.10
CA GLU A 144 -5.87 -14.69 0.80
C GLU A 144 -6.91 -13.82 1.53
N ALA A 145 -6.51 -12.72 2.15
CA ALA A 145 -7.44 -11.78 2.77
C ALA A 145 -8.43 -11.23 1.72
N LEU A 146 -7.92 -10.83 0.56
CA LEU A 146 -8.76 -10.37 -0.55
C LEU A 146 -9.71 -11.46 -1.03
N ARG A 147 -9.23 -12.69 -1.16
CA ARG A 147 -10.03 -13.83 -1.61
C ARG A 147 -11.17 -14.10 -0.62
N ARG A 148 -10.88 -14.11 0.67
CA ARG A 148 -11.90 -14.33 1.71
C ARG A 148 -12.96 -13.24 1.71
N SER A 149 -12.57 -12.01 1.38
CA SER A 149 -13.53 -10.90 1.31
C SER A 149 -14.57 -11.06 0.20
N ARG A 150 -14.33 -11.93 -0.77
CA ARG A 150 -15.30 -12.21 -1.84
C ARG A 150 -16.49 -13.03 -1.35
N THR A 151 -16.31 -13.81 -0.29
CA THR A 151 -17.32 -14.74 0.21
C THR A 151 -17.67 -14.54 1.68
N SER A 152 -17.06 -13.56 2.35
CA SER A 152 -17.36 -13.26 3.75
C SER A 152 -17.25 -11.76 3.98
N ASN A 153 -17.62 -11.31 5.18
CA ASN A 153 -17.56 -9.90 5.53
C ASN A 153 -16.19 -9.53 6.13
N GLN A 154 -15.94 -8.23 6.26
CA GLN A 154 -14.65 -7.76 6.74
C GLN A 154 -14.40 -8.07 8.21
N THR A 155 -15.43 -8.25 9.01
CA THR A 155 -15.28 -8.70 10.40
C THR A 155 -14.65 -10.10 10.43
N GLU A 156 -15.13 -11.01 9.61
CA GLU A 156 -14.58 -12.36 9.52
C GLU A 156 -13.16 -12.36 8.97
N VAL A 157 -12.90 -11.54 7.93
CA VAL A 157 -11.54 -11.39 7.40
C VAL A 157 -10.60 -10.86 8.46
N GLY A 158 -11.02 -9.84 9.20
CA GLY A 158 -10.20 -9.26 10.28
C GLY A 158 -9.91 -10.23 11.40
N THR A 159 -10.91 -11.03 11.80
CA THR A 159 -10.73 -12.08 12.82
C THR A 159 -9.69 -13.10 12.36
N TRP A 160 -9.79 -13.54 11.11
CA TRP A 160 -8.83 -14.47 10.53
C TRP A 160 -7.43 -13.87 10.50
N LEU A 161 -7.30 -12.59 10.09
CA LEU A 161 -6.01 -11.89 10.06
C LEU A 161 -5.38 -11.83 11.45
N MET A 162 -6.18 -11.50 12.47
CA MET A 162 -5.68 -11.45 13.85
C MET A 162 -5.12 -12.79 14.28
N GLN A 163 -5.79 -13.89 13.92
CA GLN A 163 -5.29 -15.24 14.22
C GLN A 163 -3.97 -15.53 13.52
N GLN A 164 -3.82 -15.10 12.26
CA GLN A 164 -2.58 -15.28 11.52
C GLN A 164 -1.41 -14.53 12.16
N PHE A 165 -1.67 -13.34 12.71
CA PHE A 165 -0.60 -12.49 13.25
C PHE A 165 -0.23 -12.82 14.70
N GLN A 166 -1.14 -13.41 15.46
CA GLN A 166 -0.88 -13.72 16.87
C GLN A 166 0.00 -14.96 17.08
N GLY A 167 0.03 -15.87 16.14
CA GLY A 167 0.76 -17.13 16.26
C GLY A 167 2.24 -17.04 15.94
N LYS A 168 2.78 -15.84 15.77
CA LYS A 168 4.16 -15.69 15.28
C LYS A 168 4.98 -14.73 16.09
#